data_51cd2fbc70bf4d4967a94cc9e85f1182
#
_entry.id   51cd2fbc70bf4d4967a94cc9e85f1182
#
_cell.length_a   1.000
_cell.length_b   1.000
_cell.length_c   1.000
_cell.angle_alpha   90.00
_cell.angle_beta   90.00
_cell.angle_gamma   90.00
#
_symmetry.space_group_name_H-M   'P 1'
#
loop_
_entity.id
_entity.type
_entity.pdbx_description
1 polymer ?
#
loop_
_entity_poly.entity_id
_entity_poly.type
_entity_poly.pdbx_seq_one_letter_code
_entity_poly.pdbx_strand_id
1 'polypeptide(L)'
;DPVTTGILGAAFAAGSSAAGIIPTIKHFPGHGDTSLDSHGKLPVIDIDFDTFKNRELVPYIYLIKEKVPAVMSGHLSFPQIETSGAPASLSKYFLTDLLRGQLGYQGLIITDDMMMVGATVYAGSLSEAFKLALEAGNDIILSSTTARLNESLWTKNLELMTTDSDFRERVKDAAYRVIKAKLEYFKSEKAAPLYPDPEKVDQDIPSREGEKFFLEQACRSVTVQKQGTMPLTKDNAGRVLLLGSLTSFFRAGKQRYPDAGELHFNYDTGPNETLWVIEQKLPYLTNYDTIIICVSSENHLKIAEYYKDKGKRVVILANMSPTLVENIDWADTILLGYSWRCDYSIKAMLAALNGEFIPTGVKPYKD
;
A
#
# COMPACT_ATOMS: atom_id res chain seq x y z
N ASP A 1 12.60 9.11 6.52
CA ASP A 1 12.95 9.34 7.92
C ASP A 1 12.03 8.50 8.83
N PRO A 2 12.59 7.60 9.65
CA PRO A 2 11.81 6.65 10.45
C PRO A 2 10.98 7.32 11.56
N VAL A 3 11.42 8.47 12.08
CA VAL A 3 10.69 9.23 13.11
C VAL A 3 9.43 9.83 12.50
N THR A 4 9.56 10.49 11.35
CA THR A 4 8.41 11.06 10.63
C THR A 4 7.41 9.96 10.24
N THR A 5 7.89 8.79 9.79
CA THR A 5 7.04 7.63 9.52
C THR A 5 6.26 7.20 10.77
N GLY A 6 6.93 7.14 11.92
CA GLY A 6 6.29 6.81 13.20
C GLY A 6 5.21 7.84 13.61
N ILE A 7 5.50 9.12 13.50
CA ILE A 7 4.57 10.21 13.82
C ILE A 7 3.33 10.18 12.92
N LEU A 8 3.53 10.07 11.61
CA LEU A 8 2.42 10.01 10.64
C LEU A 8 1.59 8.75 10.81
N GLY A 9 2.24 7.60 11.03
CA GLY A 9 1.56 6.33 11.33
C GLY A 9 0.72 6.42 12.61
N ALA A 10 1.25 7.04 13.66
CA ALA A 10 0.52 7.26 14.92
C ALA A 10 -0.71 8.17 14.72
N ALA A 11 -0.55 9.26 13.97
CA ALA A 11 -1.65 10.17 13.65
C ALA A 11 -2.76 9.46 12.83
N PHE A 12 -2.37 8.64 11.84
CA PHE A 12 -3.33 7.86 11.06
C PHE A 12 -4.07 6.81 11.92
N ALA A 13 -3.34 6.10 12.79
CA ALA A 13 -3.92 5.12 13.70
C ALA A 13 -4.87 5.79 14.71
N ALA A 14 -4.50 6.95 15.26
CA ALA A 14 -5.36 7.71 16.18
C ALA A 14 -6.65 8.18 15.49
N GLY A 15 -6.56 8.70 14.26
CA GLY A 15 -7.74 9.10 13.47
C GLY A 15 -8.66 7.92 13.19
N SER A 16 -8.12 6.77 12.79
CA SER A 16 -8.88 5.55 12.56
C SER A 16 -9.57 5.05 13.83
N SER A 17 -8.86 5.06 14.97
CA SER A 17 -9.45 4.68 16.28
C SER A 17 -10.53 5.67 16.72
N ALA A 18 -10.36 6.96 16.45
CA ALA A 18 -11.38 7.96 16.74
C ALA A 18 -12.67 7.74 15.94
N ALA A 19 -12.56 7.18 14.74
CA ALA A 19 -13.71 6.81 13.90
C ALA A 19 -14.29 5.41 14.22
N GLY A 20 -13.82 4.73 15.27
CA GLY A 20 -14.32 3.41 15.66
C GLY A 20 -13.75 2.25 14.85
N ILE A 21 -12.58 2.41 14.23
CA ILE A 21 -11.87 1.35 13.52
C ILE A 21 -10.73 0.84 14.41
N ILE A 22 -10.43 -0.45 14.36
CA ILE A 22 -9.25 -1.05 14.98
C ILE A 22 -8.10 -1.01 13.96
N PRO A 23 -7.22 0.02 13.98
CA PRO A 23 -6.13 0.10 13.03
C PRO A 23 -5.07 -0.98 13.32
N THR A 24 -4.52 -1.53 12.23
CA THR A 24 -3.44 -2.52 12.29
C THR A 24 -2.23 -1.98 11.56
N ILE A 25 -1.13 -1.75 12.28
CA ILE A 25 0.13 -1.31 11.68
C ILE A 25 0.90 -2.48 11.07
N LYS A 26 1.55 -2.24 9.92
CA LYS A 26 2.18 -3.32 9.14
C LYS A 26 3.37 -2.83 8.31
N HIS A 27 4.28 -3.76 7.93
CA HIS A 27 4.39 -5.16 8.38
C HIS A 27 5.54 -5.26 9.37
N PHE A 28 5.29 -5.72 10.59
CA PHE A 28 6.33 -5.86 11.61
C PHE A 28 7.30 -6.99 11.24
N PRO A 29 8.63 -6.81 11.40
CA PRO A 29 9.31 -5.68 12.05
C PRO A 29 9.79 -4.56 11.09
N GLY A 30 9.39 -4.56 9.83
CA GLY A 30 9.69 -3.53 8.82
C GLY A 30 9.90 -4.13 7.43
N HIS A 31 9.15 -3.67 6.42
CA HIS A 31 9.16 -4.19 5.04
C HIS A 31 9.73 -3.18 4.03
N GLY A 32 10.40 -2.11 4.50
CA GLY A 32 10.81 -1.01 3.63
C GLY A 32 12.07 -1.27 2.80
N ASP A 33 12.96 -2.14 3.27
CA ASP A 33 14.30 -2.34 2.65
C ASP A 33 14.40 -3.66 1.89
N THR A 34 13.51 -3.84 0.92
CA THR A 34 13.55 -4.99 0.01
C THR A 34 13.00 -4.63 -1.35
N SER A 35 13.61 -5.19 -2.41
CA SER A 35 13.10 -5.13 -3.78
C SER A 35 12.15 -6.29 -4.11
N LEU A 36 11.96 -7.24 -3.19
CA LEU A 36 11.14 -8.43 -3.39
C LEU A 36 9.76 -8.26 -2.76
N ASP A 37 8.75 -8.71 -3.48
CA ASP A 37 7.38 -8.82 -2.99
C ASP A 37 7.16 -10.16 -2.29
N SER A 38 6.63 -10.12 -1.08
CA SER A 38 6.34 -11.31 -0.26
C SER A 38 5.24 -12.23 -0.82
N HIS A 39 4.49 -11.79 -1.83
CA HIS A 39 3.50 -12.65 -2.51
C HIS A 39 4.13 -13.79 -3.30
N GLY A 40 5.32 -13.62 -3.87
CA GLY A 40 5.97 -14.61 -4.73
C GLY A 40 7.21 -15.29 -4.13
N LYS A 41 7.82 -14.72 -3.11
CA LYS A 41 9.05 -15.21 -2.45
C LYS A 41 9.08 -14.77 -0.99
N LEU A 42 9.98 -15.36 -0.19
CA LEU A 42 10.30 -14.83 1.13
C LEU A 42 11.32 -13.68 0.96
N PRO A 43 10.94 -12.42 1.21
CA PRO A 43 11.87 -11.31 1.16
C PRO A 43 12.93 -11.44 2.26
N VAL A 44 14.18 -11.18 1.88
CA VAL A 44 15.33 -11.17 2.81
C VAL A 44 15.77 -9.73 2.98
N ILE A 45 15.84 -9.29 4.23
CA ILE A 45 16.33 -7.96 4.62
C ILE A 45 17.64 -8.17 5.35
N ASP A 46 18.74 -7.93 4.62
CA ASP A 46 20.10 -8.21 5.07
C ASP A 46 20.73 -6.97 5.70
N ILE A 47 20.32 -6.67 6.92
CA ILE A 47 20.78 -5.52 7.70
C ILE A 47 21.31 -5.96 9.07
N ASP A 48 22.26 -5.20 9.60
CA ASP A 48 22.76 -5.41 10.96
C ASP A 48 21.75 -4.98 12.05
N PHE A 49 22.03 -5.41 13.28
CA PHE A 49 21.14 -5.12 14.42
C PHE A 49 21.02 -3.63 14.75
N ASP A 50 22.07 -2.84 14.55
CA ASP A 50 22.05 -1.41 14.85
C ASP A 50 21.18 -0.66 13.82
N THR A 51 21.28 -0.99 12.54
CA THR A 51 20.41 -0.49 11.48
C THR A 51 18.95 -0.89 11.76
N PHE A 52 18.71 -2.15 12.09
CA PHE A 52 17.39 -2.66 12.44
C PHE A 52 16.76 -1.87 13.59
N LYS A 53 17.50 -1.68 14.68
CA LYS A 53 17.04 -0.96 15.86
C LYS A 53 16.78 0.51 15.61
N ASN A 54 17.68 1.18 14.88
CA ASN A 54 17.68 2.63 14.72
C ASN A 54 16.87 3.10 13.49
N ARG A 55 16.42 2.20 12.63
CA ARG A 55 15.64 2.49 11.44
C ARG A 55 14.31 1.73 11.43
N GLU A 56 14.35 0.40 11.36
CA GLU A 56 13.12 -0.41 11.16
C GLU A 56 12.19 -0.39 12.37
N LEU A 57 12.73 -0.48 13.59
CA LEU A 57 11.92 -0.50 14.80
C LEU A 57 11.42 0.87 15.25
N VAL A 58 12.04 1.97 14.79
CA VAL A 58 11.69 3.32 15.26
C VAL A 58 10.21 3.65 15.07
N PRO A 59 9.58 3.43 13.89
CA PRO A 59 8.15 3.69 13.73
C PRO A 59 7.28 2.88 14.71
N TYR A 60 7.63 1.62 14.94
CA TYR A 60 6.89 0.75 15.87
C TYR A 60 7.00 1.20 17.32
N ILE A 61 8.16 1.72 17.74
CA ILE A 61 8.34 2.28 19.10
C ILE A 61 7.37 3.44 19.33
N TYR A 62 7.20 4.34 18.35
CA TYR A 62 6.23 5.44 18.43
C TYR A 62 4.80 4.91 18.53
N LEU A 63 4.43 3.98 17.66
CA LEU A 63 3.09 3.42 17.59
C LEU A 63 2.72 2.59 18.83
N ILE A 64 3.67 1.86 19.41
CA ILE A 64 3.49 1.13 20.68
C ILE A 64 3.26 2.09 21.86
N LYS A 65 3.99 3.21 21.91
CA LYS A 65 3.76 4.26 22.92
C LYS A 65 2.36 4.87 22.82
N GLU A 66 1.84 5.02 21.60
CA GLU A 66 0.47 5.48 21.33
C GLU A 66 -0.58 4.35 21.49
N LYS A 67 -0.17 3.17 21.98
CA LYS A 67 -1.05 2.03 22.29
C LYS A 67 -1.88 1.58 21.09
N VAL A 68 -1.25 1.53 19.90
CA VAL A 68 -1.93 1.00 18.71
C VAL A 68 -2.54 -0.38 19.01
N PRO A 69 -3.81 -0.63 18.62
CA PRO A 69 -4.52 -1.83 19.06
C PRO A 69 -4.09 -3.12 18.38
N ALA A 70 -3.55 -3.06 17.14
CA ALA A 70 -3.12 -4.24 16.43
C ALA A 70 -1.84 -4.02 15.61
N VAL A 71 -1.04 -5.08 15.47
CA VAL A 71 0.18 -5.17 14.65
C VAL A 71 0.07 -6.38 13.74
N MET A 72 0.39 -6.21 12.45
CA MET A 72 0.51 -7.33 11.52
C MET A 72 1.97 -7.76 11.40
N SER A 73 2.23 -9.04 11.64
CA SER A 73 3.55 -9.65 11.45
C SER A 73 3.78 -10.02 9.98
N GLY A 74 4.92 -9.61 9.44
CA GLY A 74 5.26 -9.83 8.04
C GLY A 74 5.99 -11.14 7.77
N HIS A 75 5.83 -11.69 6.56
CA HIS A 75 6.63 -12.82 6.07
C HIS A 75 7.97 -12.31 5.54
N LEU A 76 8.88 -11.94 6.45
CA LEU A 76 10.16 -11.28 6.19
C LEU A 76 11.28 -12.00 6.92
N SER A 77 12.40 -12.27 6.27
CA SER A 77 13.59 -12.87 6.87
C SER A 77 14.66 -11.80 7.14
N PHE A 78 15.26 -11.86 8.33
CA PHE A 78 16.34 -10.99 8.79
C PHE A 78 17.52 -11.85 9.24
N PRO A 79 18.34 -12.39 8.35
CA PRO A 79 19.33 -13.43 8.66
C PRO A 79 20.44 -13.00 9.62
N GLN A 80 20.77 -11.70 9.69
CA GLN A 80 21.75 -11.17 10.65
C GLN A 80 21.18 -10.99 12.07
N ILE A 81 19.85 -11.10 12.24
CA ILE A 81 19.16 -10.88 13.52
C ILE A 81 18.59 -12.19 14.06
N GLU A 82 17.95 -12.96 13.21
CA GLU A 82 17.35 -14.24 13.52
C GLU A 82 17.91 -15.31 12.56
N THR A 83 18.84 -16.11 13.07
CA THR A 83 19.71 -17.01 12.26
C THR A 83 19.04 -18.32 11.85
N SER A 84 17.84 -18.64 12.37
CA SER A 84 17.10 -19.86 11.96
C SER A 84 16.56 -19.77 10.54
N GLY A 85 16.51 -18.56 9.96
CA GLY A 85 15.88 -18.30 8.67
C GLY A 85 14.36 -18.22 8.74
N ALA A 86 13.75 -18.31 9.91
CA ALA A 86 12.31 -18.18 10.09
C ALA A 86 11.85 -16.76 9.67
N PRO A 87 10.75 -16.66 8.91
CA PRO A 87 10.13 -15.37 8.68
C PRO A 87 9.59 -14.80 10.00
N ALA A 88 9.60 -13.47 10.14
CA ALA A 88 9.24 -12.80 11.37
C ALA A 88 7.86 -13.21 11.90
N SER A 89 6.91 -13.47 11.02
CA SER A 89 5.57 -13.99 11.36
C SER A 89 5.57 -15.39 12.02
N LEU A 90 6.63 -16.17 11.85
CA LEU A 90 6.80 -17.52 12.41
C LEU A 90 7.92 -17.57 13.45
N SER A 91 8.50 -16.44 13.82
CA SER A 91 9.64 -16.38 14.76
C SER A 91 9.20 -15.92 16.14
N LYS A 92 9.43 -16.80 17.14
CA LYS A 92 9.24 -16.47 18.55
C LYS A 92 10.10 -15.29 18.99
N TYR A 93 11.33 -15.19 18.45
CA TYR A 93 12.22 -14.07 18.73
C TYR A 93 11.57 -12.73 18.39
N PHE A 94 11.01 -12.58 17.17
CA PHE A 94 10.42 -11.30 16.77
C PHE A 94 9.12 -10.99 17.52
N LEU A 95 8.23 -11.97 17.72
CA LEU A 95 6.89 -11.66 18.22
C LEU A 95 6.79 -11.76 19.74
N THR A 96 7.40 -12.79 20.35
CA THR A 96 7.34 -12.98 21.79
C THR A 96 8.47 -12.24 22.50
N ASP A 97 9.72 -12.45 22.10
CA ASP A 97 10.85 -11.93 22.86
C ASP A 97 11.06 -10.43 22.59
N LEU A 98 11.00 -9.99 21.33
CA LEU A 98 11.19 -8.60 20.94
C LEU A 98 9.91 -7.78 21.11
N LEU A 99 8.84 -8.10 20.36
CA LEU A 99 7.64 -7.25 20.31
C LEU A 99 6.91 -7.22 21.64
N ARG A 100 6.63 -8.38 22.24
CA ARG A 100 5.95 -8.44 23.54
C ARG A 100 6.89 -8.19 24.71
N GLY A 101 8.07 -8.82 24.71
CA GLY A 101 9.01 -8.76 25.84
C GLY A 101 9.75 -7.43 25.92
N GLN A 102 10.55 -7.11 24.91
CA GLN A 102 11.42 -5.93 24.95
C GLN A 102 10.69 -4.61 24.64
N LEU A 103 9.78 -4.61 23.64
CA LEU A 103 9.01 -3.44 23.28
C LEU A 103 7.72 -3.26 24.10
N GLY A 104 7.34 -4.25 24.89
CA GLY A 104 6.20 -4.20 25.82
C GLY A 104 4.82 -4.15 25.15
N TYR A 105 4.69 -4.60 23.90
CA TYR A 105 3.42 -4.54 23.17
C TYR A 105 2.34 -5.43 23.76
N GLN A 106 1.15 -4.87 24.03
CA GLN A 106 0.04 -5.58 24.67
C GLN A 106 -1.18 -5.78 23.75
N GLY A 107 -1.20 -5.18 22.55
CA GLY A 107 -2.29 -5.29 21.60
C GLY A 107 -2.33 -6.63 20.85
N LEU A 108 -3.20 -6.75 19.84
CA LEU A 108 -3.30 -7.92 19.01
C LEU A 108 -2.13 -8.04 18.04
N ILE A 109 -1.65 -9.27 17.83
CA ILE A 109 -0.72 -9.61 16.75
C ILE A 109 -1.45 -10.48 15.74
N ILE A 110 -1.47 -10.03 14.49
CA ILE A 110 -2.17 -10.70 13.38
C ILE A 110 -1.12 -11.09 12.35
N THR A 111 -1.18 -12.30 11.78
CA THR A 111 -0.28 -12.65 10.67
C THR A 111 -0.62 -11.85 9.42
N ASP A 112 0.34 -11.66 8.53
CA ASP A 112 0.02 -11.43 7.12
C ASP A 112 -0.67 -12.68 6.55
N ASP A 113 -1.16 -12.61 5.30
CA ASP A 113 -1.93 -13.72 4.72
C ASP A 113 -1.10 -15.01 4.62
N MET A 114 -1.49 -16.01 5.38
CA MET A 114 -0.79 -17.30 5.43
C MET A 114 -0.86 -18.11 4.13
N MET A 115 -1.64 -17.66 3.16
CA MET A 115 -1.65 -18.23 1.79
C MET A 115 -0.49 -17.72 0.94
N MET A 116 0.24 -16.71 1.42
CA MET A 116 1.45 -16.20 0.75
C MET A 116 2.59 -17.22 0.82
N VAL A 117 3.36 -17.29 -0.26
CA VAL A 117 4.46 -18.25 -0.43
C VAL A 117 5.51 -18.12 0.67
N GLY A 118 5.80 -16.90 1.14
CA GLY A 118 6.81 -16.62 2.16
C GLY A 118 6.61 -17.38 3.48
N ALA A 119 5.36 -17.66 3.90
CA ALA A 119 5.08 -18.43 5.11
C ALA A 119 5.28 -19.93 4.91
N THR A 120 4.78 -20.47 3.79
CA THR A 120 4.77 -21.93 3.54
C THR A 120 6.12 -22.48 3.12
N VAL A 121 6.97 -21.69 2.46
CA VAL A 121 8.33 -22.11 2.04
C VAL A 121 9.19 -22.54 3.24
N TYR A 122 9.15 -21.78 4.34
CA TYR A 122 9.89 -22.10 5.54
C TYR A 122 9.29 -23.31 6.28
N ALA A 123 7.99 -23.32 6.48
CA ALA A 123 7.29 -24.33 7.28
C ALA A 123 7.09 -25.67 6.56
N GLY A 124 7.25 -25.72 5.22
CA GLY A 124 7.05 -26.92 4.41
C GLY A 124 5.58 -27.34 4.22
N SER A 125 4.66 -26.86 5.04
CA SER A 125 3.21 -27.05 4.87
C SER A 125 2.41 -25.94 5.54
N LEU A 126 1.19 -25.74 5.05
CA LEU A 126 0.27 -24.75 5.63
C LEU A 126 -0.11 -25.09 7.08
N SER A 127 -0.30 -26.37 7.39
CA SER A 127 -0.61 -26.84 8.74
C SER A 127 0.51 -26.52 9.74
N GLU A 128 1.76 -26.72 9.34
CA GLU A 128 2.93 -26.40 10.18
C GLU A 128 3.12 -24.87 10.27
N ALA A 129 2.88 -24.14 9.18
CA ALA A 129 2.94 -22.68 9.21
C ALA A 129 1.95 -22.07 10.21
N PHE A 130 0.73 -22.58 10.29
CA PHE A 130 -0.29 -22.15 11.27
C PHE A 130 0.14 -22.44 12.70
N LYS A 131 0.68 -23.65 12.94
CA LYS A 131 1.23 -24.03 14.25
C LYS A 131 2.34 -23.08 14.68
N LEU A 132 3.36 -22.92 13.83
CA LEU A 132 4.50 -22.04 14.11
C LEU A 132 4.07 -20.58 14.32
N ALA A 133 3.10 -20.09 13.56
CA ALA A 133 2.58 -18.75 13.73
C ALA A 133 1.93 -18.53 15.11
N LEU A 134 1.16 -19.50 15.60
CA LEU A 134 0.57 -19.46 16.95
C LEU A 134 1.66 -19.56 18.03
N GLU A 135 2.60 -20.48 17.90
CA GLU A 135 3.73 -20.66 18.82
C GLU A 135 4.63 -19.42 18.87
N ALA A 136 4.82 -18.75 17.73
CA ALA A 136 5.61 -17.51 17.65
C ALA A 136 5.00 -16.35 18.43
N GLY A 137 3.68 -16.31 18.60
CA GLY A 137 3.02 -15.26 19.38
C GLY A 137 1.90 -14.52 18.68
N ASN A 138 1.50 -14.91 17.47
CA ASN A 138 0.32 -14.31 16.82
C ASN A 138 -0.97 -14.70 17.55
N ASP A 139 -1.92 -13.78 17.61
CA ASP A 139 -3.23 -13.99 18.22
C ASP A 139 -4.31 -14.31 17.18
N ILE A 140 -4.12 -13.82 15.96
CA ILE A 140 -5.04 -14.04 14.83
C ILE A 140 -4.23 -14.51 13.63
N ILE A 141 -4.74 -15.52 12.93
CA ILE A 141 -4.21 -15.98 11.65
C ILE A 141 -5.10 -15.46 10.54
N LEU A 142 -4.51 -14.68 9.61
CA LEU A 142 -5.18 -14.21 8.42
C LEU A 142 -5.02 -15.24 7.30
N SER A 143 -6.11 -15.52 6.59
CA SER A 143 -6.11 -16.39 5.41
C SER A 143 -7.08 -15.87 4.37
N SER A 144 -6.61 -15.67 3.14
CA SER A 144 -7.43 -15.26 1.99
C SER A 144 -8.32 -16.40 1.46
N THR A 145 -8.12 -17.63 1.93
CA THR A 145 -8.97 -18.78 1.61
C THR A 145 -9.68 -19.31 2.83
N THR A 146 -10.91 -19.79 2.64
CA THR A 146 -11.67 -20.42 3.72
C THR A 146 -11.23 -21.88 3.86
N ALA A 147 -10.56 -22.19 4.97
CA ALA A 147 -10.20 -23.55 5.29
C ALA A 147 -11.42 -24.37 5.72
N ARG A 148 -11.51 -25.60 5.22
CA ARG A 148 -12.55 -26.54 5.61
C ARG A 148 -12.18 -27.22 6.94
N LEU A 149 -13.17 -27.50 7.79
CA LEU A 149 -12.95 -28.07 9.13
C LEU A 149 -12.29 -29.45 9.11
N ASN A 150 -12.35 -30.18 7.98
CA ASN A 150 -11.71 -31.48 7.81
C ASN A 150 -10.30 -31.41 7.19
N GLU A 151 -9.78 -30.23 6.90
CA GLU A 151 -8.42 -30.06 6.38
C GLU A 151 -7.38 -30.25 7.46
N SER A 152 -6.20 -30.70 7.05
CA SER A 152 -5.09 -31.02 7.98
C SER A 152 -4.65 -29.84 8.85
N LEU A 153 -4.81 -28.62 8.36
CA LEU A 153 -4.51 -27.42 9.14
C LEU A 153 -5.39 -27.30 10.41
N TRP A 154 -6.66 -27.71 10.35
CA TRP A 154 -7.56 -27.75 11.52
C TRP A 154 -7.32 -28.99 12.36
N THR A 155 -7.36 -30.17 11.75
CA THR A 155 -7.33 -31.45 12.49
C THR A 155 -6.03 -31.61 13.28
N LYS A 156 -4.87 -31.27 12.70
CA LYS A 156 -3.58 -31.33 13.39
C LYS A 156 -3.46 -30.32 14.52
N ASN A 157 -3.87 -29.07 14.29
CA ASN A 157 -3.80 -28.06 15.34
C ASN A 157 -4.82 -28.31 16.46
N LEU A 158 -5.98 -28.89 16.17
CA LEU A 158 -6.94 -29.33 17.19
C LEU A 158 -6.41 -30.53 17.99
N GLU A 159 -5.69 -31.45 17.35
CA GLU A 159 -5.01 -32.54 18.06
C GLU A 159 -3.96 -32.01 19.04
N LEU A 160 -3.14 -31.02 18.62
CA LEU A 160 -2.18 -30.38 19.51
C LEU A 160 -2.85 -29.72 20.72
N MET A 161 -4.06 -29.15 20.57
CA MET A 161 -4.81 -28.61 21.70
C MET A 161 -5.12 -29.65 22.79
N THR A 162 -5.11 -30.94 22.46
CA THR A 162 -5.35 -32.04 23.44
C THR A 162 -4.07 -32.65 23.93
N THR A 163 -3.03 -32.74 23.12
CA THR A 163 -1.78 -33.49 23.39
C THR A 163 -0.64 -32.59 23.87
N ASP A 164 -0.63 -31.32 23.56
CA ASP A 164 0.42 -30.34 23.91
C ASP A 164 -0.13 -29.27 24.86
N SER A 165 0.34 -29.25 26.10
CA SER A 165 -0.11 -28.27 27.11
C SER A 165 0.32 -26.86 26.81
N ASP A 166 1.53 -26.67 26.29
CA ASP A 166 2.11 -25.35 26.03
C ASP A 166 1.44 -24.70 24.82
N PHE A 167 1.21 -25.48 23.76
CA PHE A 167 0.43 -25.04 22.60
C PHE A 167 -1.00 -24.64 23.01
N ARG A 168 -1.65 -25.45 23.83
CA ARG A 168 -3.00 -25.15 24.33
C ARG A 168 -3.06 -23.83 25.12
N GLU A 169 -2.13 -23.62 26.05
CA GLU A 169 -2.09 -22.38 26.83
C GLU A 169 -1.78 -21.17 25.93
N ARG A 170 -0.92 -21.32 24.93
CA ARG A 170 -0.65 -20.28 23.95
C ARG A 170 -1.91 -19.90 23.12
N VAL A 171 -2.68 -20.89 22.68
CA VAL A 171 -3.92 -20.65 21.94
C VAL A 171 -4.99 -20.03 22.84
N LYS A 172 -5.09 -20.43 24.11
CA LYS A 172 -6.01 -19.80 25.08
C LYS A 172 -5.66 -18.33 25.31
N ASP A 173 -4.37 -18.01 25.44
CA ASP A 173 -3.91 -16.63 25.61
C ASP A 173 -4.24 -15.78 24.36
N ALA A 174 -4.08 -16.32 23.14
CA ALA A 174 -4.52 -15.70 21.91
C ALA A 174 -6.03 -15.42 21.90
N ALA A 175 -6.81 -16.44 22.20
CA ALA A 175 -8.27 -16.34 22.25
C ALA A 175 -8.73 -15.30 23.29
N TYR A 176 -8.09 -15.26 24.46
CA TYR A 176 -8.36 -14.28 25.50
C TYR A 176 -8.16 -12.85 24.98
N ARG A 177 -7.02 -12.54 24.31
CA ARG A 177 -6.75 -11.23 23.74
C ARG A 177 -7.76 -10.84 22.68
N VAL A 178 -8.12 -11.76 21.79
CA VAL A 178 -9.12 -11.52 20.75
C VAL A 178 -10.49 -11.23 21.35
N ILE A 179 -10.94 -12.03 22.31
CA ILE A 179 -12.24 -11.85 22.99
C ILE A 179 -12.24 -10.53 23.75
N LYS A 180 -11.17 -10.22 24.48
CA LYS A 180 -11.01 -8.96 25.21
C LYS A 180 -11.14 -7.76 24.28
N ALA A 181 -10.39 -7.74 23.15
CA ALA A 181 -10.44 -6.66 22.19
C ALA A 181 -11.84 -6.49 21.58
N LYS A 182 -12.53 -7.60 21.24
CA LYS A 182 -13.91 -7.56 20.76
C LYS A 182 -14.87 -7.01 21.80
N LEU A 183 -14.76 -7.43 23.05
CA LEU A 183 -15.62 -6.93 24.14
C LEU A 183 -15.39 -5.45 24.43
N GLU A 184 -14.13 -5.00 24.43
CA GLU A 184 -13.80 -3.59 24.59
C GLU A 184 -14.37 -2.76 23.43
N TYR A 185 -14.24 -3.23 22.20
CA TYR A 185 -14.79 -2.58 21.02
C TYR A 185 -16.32 -2.47 21.11
N PHE A 186 -17.04 -3.56 21.31
CA PHE A 186 -18.52 -3.56 21.35
C PHE A 186 -19.12 -2.84 22.56
N LYS A 187 -18.35 -2.62 23.63
CA LYS A 187 -18.74 -1.77 24.75
C LYS A 187 -18.51 -0.28 24.48
N SER A 188 -17.76 0.05 23.46
CA SER A 188 -17.50 1.45 23.12
C SER A 188 -18.71 2.07 22.41
N GLU A 189 -18.94 3.37 22.63
CA GLU A 189 -19.97 4.12 21.91
C GLU A 189 -19.69 4.27 20.41
N LYS A 190 -18.49 3.90 19.97
CA LYS A 190 -18.01 3.99 18.59
C LYS A 190 -18.16 2.68 17.80
N ALA A 191 -18.63 1.62 18.45
CA ALA A 191 -18.79 0.33 17.78
C ALA A 191 -19.81 0.44 16.64
N ALA A 192 -19.43 -0.04 15.46
CA ALA A 192 -20.37 -0.20 14.37
C ALA A 192 -21.45 -1.22 14.75
N PRO A 193 -22.70 -1.05 14.29
CA PRO A 193 -23.75 -2.04 14.52
C PRO A 193 -23.36 -3.38 13.89
N LEU A 194 -23.68 -4.50 14.57
CA LEU A 194 -23.42 -5.84 14.05
C LEU A 194 -24.13 -6.11 12.70
N TYR A 195 -25.24 -5.46 12.51
CA TYR A 195 -26.05 -5.52 11.28
C TYR A 195 -26.25 -4.08 10.79
N PRO A 196 -25.34 -3.54 9.98
CA PRO A 196 -25.52 -2.20 9.42
C PRO A 196 -26.71 -2.18 8.46
N ASP A 197 -27.43 -1.07 8.46
CA ASP A 197 -28.52 -0.83 7.51
C ASP A 197 -27.92 -0.52 6.12
N PRO A 198 -28.17 -1.35 5.10
CA PRO A 198 -27.61 -1.14 3.76
C PRO A 198 -27.99 0.22 3.16
N GLU A 199 -29.24 0.69 3.39
CA GLU A 199 -29.68 1.98 2.84
C GLU A 199 -28.91 3.16 3.44
N LYS A 200 -28.54 3.09 4.73
CA LYS A 200 -27.68 4.10 5.35
C LYS A 200 -26.24 4.06 4.84
N VAL A 201 -25.70 2.85 4.62
CA VAL A 201 -24.36 2.70 4.04
C VAL A 201 -24.29 3.39 2.68
N ASP A 202 -25.27 3.15 1.81
CA ASP A 202 -25.32 3.76 0.47
C ASP A 202 -25.49 5.29 0.50
N GLN A 203 -26.13 5.82 1.56
CA GLN A 203 -26.30 7.27 1.74
C GLN A 203 -25.05 7.96 2.32
N ASP A 204 -24.33 7.26 3.20
CA ASP A 204 -23.25 7.84 4.00
C ASP A 204 -21.87 7.62 3.36
N ILE A 205 -21.72 6.64 2.44
CA ILE A 205 -20.42 6.29 1.82
C ILE A 205 -20.51 6.37 0.29
N PRO A 206 -19.70 7.22 -0.36
CA PRO A 206 -18.78 8.20 0.24
C PRO A 206 -19.50 9.43 0.81
N SER A 207 -19.06 9.90 1.98
CA SER A 207 -19.59 11.13 2.53
C SER A 207 -19.09 12.35 1.72
N ARG A 208 -19.96 13.36 1.52
CA ARG A 208 -19.58 14.60 0.80
C ARG A 208 -18.42 15.34 1.47
N GLU A 209 -18.38 15.34 2.79
CA GLU A 209 -17.28 15.95 3.54
C GLU A 209 -15.97 15.16 3.35
N GLY A 210 -16.05 13.84 3.35
CA GLY A 210 -14.92 12.96 3.05
C GLY A 210 -14.37 13.18 1.64
N GLU A 211 -15.25 13.25 0.63
CA GLU A 211 -14.83 13.53 -0.75
C GLU A 211 -14.12 14.88 -0.87
N LYS A 212 -14.66 15.93 -0.26
CA LYS A 212 -14.04 17.26 -0.24
C LYS A 212 -12.68 17.20 0.45
N PHE A 213 -12.61 16.60 1.63
CA PHE A 213 -11.36 16.44 2.39
C PHE A 213 -10.29 15.71 1.57
N PHE A 214 -10.63 14.56 0.96
CA PHE A 214 -9.66 13.78 0.18
C PHE A 214 -9.17 14.54 -1.06
N LEU A 215 -10.06 15.27 -1.73
CA LEU A 215 -9.66 16.12 -2.85
C LEU A 215 -8.73 17.25 -2.41
N GLU A 216 -9.01 17.92 -1.30
CA GLU A 216 -8.15 18.95 -0.73
C GLU A 216 -6.77 18.39 -0.36
N GLN A 217 -6.70 17.22 0.29
CA GLN A 217 -5.42 16.58 0.61
C GLN A 217 -4.66 16.20 -0.67
N ALA A 218 -5.34 15.67 -1.68
CA ALA A 218 -4.74 15.37 -2.97
C ALA A 218 -4.17 16.63 -3.64
N CYS A 219 -4.91 17.74 -3.64
CA CYS A 219 -4.40 19.03 -4.17
C CYS A 219 -3.15 19.51 -3.42
N ARG A 220 -3.12 19.38 -2.09
CA ARG A 220 -1.96 19.77 -1.28
C ARG A 220 -0.73 18.89 -1.51
N SER A 221 -0.91 17.63 -1.94
CA SER A 221 0.19 16.70 -2.20
C SER A 221 0.78 16.83 -3.61
N VAL A 222 0.06 17.41 -4.59
CA VAL A 222 0.59 17.54 -5.94
C VAL A 222 1.91 18.30 -5.95
N THR A 223 2.94 17.64 -6.47
CA THR A 223 4.29 18.17 -6.55
C THR A 223 4.67 18.39 -8.02
N VAL A 224 5.21 19.56 -8.33
CA VAL A 224 5.77 19.86 -9.67
C VAL A 224 7.24 19.42 -9.66
N GLN A 225 7.55 18.31 -10.31
CA GLN A 225 8.94 17.87 -10.49
C GLN A 225 9.63 18.63 -11.63
N LYS A 226 8.92 18.84 -12.72
CA LYS A 226 9.38 19.66 -13.84
C LYS A 226 8.27 20.56 -14.32
N GLN A 227 8.52 21.85 -14.34
CA GLN A 227 7.57 22.86 -14.82
C GLN A 227 7.91 23.25 -16.25
N GLY A 228 7.06 22.88 -17.18
CA GLY A 228 7.06 23.37 -18.55
C GLY A 228 5.84 24.26 -18.80
N THR A 229 4.99 23.86 -19.73
CA THR A 229 3.76 24.60 -20.05
C THR A 229 2.69 24.38 -18.99
N MET A 230 2.67 25.25 -18.01
CA MET A 230 1.64 25.33 -16.95
C MET A 230 1.23 26.78 -16.73
N PRO A 231 -0.06 27.16 -16.80
CA PRO A 231 -1.21 26.28 -17.05
C PRO A 231 -1.28 25.76 -18.48
N LEU A 232 -1.69 24.50 -18.63
CA LEU A 232 -1.99 23.87 -19.91
C LEU A 232 -3.52 23.80 -20.06
N THR A 233 -4.08 24.74 -20.81
CA THR A 233 -5.52 24.87 -21.03
C THR A 233 -5.91 24.37 -22.42
N LYS A 234 -7.21 24.18 -22.67
CA LYS A 234 -7.69 23.81 -24.02
C LYS A 234 -7.24 24.79 -25.13
N ASP A 235 -7.01 26.05 -24.78
CA ASP A 235 -6.67 27.09 -25.75
C ASP A 235 -5.20 27.05 -26.18
N ASN A 236 -4.30 26.50 -25.34
CA ASN A 236 -2.86 26.43 -25.64
C ASN A 236 -2.33 25.00 -25.78
N ALA A 237 -3.15 23.96 -25.49
CA ALA A 237 -2.74 22.59 -25.59
C ALA A 237 -2.65 22.03 -27.01
N GLY A 238 -3.32 22.65 -27.97
CA GLY A 238 -3.50 22.08 -29.30
C GLY A 238 -4.35 20.82 -29.26
N ARG A 239 -4.09 19.87 -30.15
CA ARG A 239 -4.76 18.56 -30.15
C ARG A 239 -4.14 17.68 -29.09
N VAL A 240 -4.94 17.27 -28.12
CA VAL A 240 -4.51 16.48 -26.96
C VAL A 240 -4.77 14.98 -27.17
N LEU A 241 -3.80 14.15 -26.83
CA LEU A 241 -3.95 12.70 -26.68
C LEU A 241 -3.76 12.32 -25.22
N LEU A 242 -4.73 11.64 -24.64
CA LEU A 242 -4.68 11.04 -23.30
C LEU A 242 -4.25 9.59 -23.40
N LEU A 243 -3.20 9.21 -22.68
CA LEU A 243 -2.66 7.86 -22.61
C LEU A 243 -2.72 7.34 -21.17
N GLY A 244 -3.33 6.20 -20.93
CA GLY A 244 -3.43 5.67 -19.57
C GLY A 244 -4.23 4.40 -19.44
N SER A 245 -4.40 3.99 -18.17
CA SER A 245 -5.10 2.76 -17.79
C SER A 245 -6.34 3.01 -16.91
N LEU A 246 -6.49 4.21 -16.36
CA LEU A 246 -7.51 4.51 -15.36
C LEU A 246 -8.67 5.31 -15.96
N THR A 247 -9.89 4.79 -15.81
CA THR A 247 -11.11 5.45 -16.30
C THR A 247 -11.29 6.86 -15.70
N SER A 248 -10.89 7.07 -14.45
CA SER A 248 -10.92 8.38 -13.79
C SER A 248 -10.00 9.40 -14.47
N PHE A 249 -8.85 8.96 -14.97
CA PHE A 249 -7.93 9.81 -15.73
C PHE A 249 -8.58 10.34 -17.02
N PHE A 250 -9.16 9.45 -17.81
CA PHE A 250 -9.85 9.87 -19.05
C PHE A 250 -11.04 10.77 -18.77
N ARG A 251 -11.85 10.42 -17.76
CA ARG A 251 -13.00 11.27 -17.36
C ARG A 251 -12.57 12.67 -16.94
N ALA A 252 -11.57 12.78 -16.08
CA ALA A 252 -11.08 14.07 -15.61
C ALA A 252 -10.31 14.84 -16.70
N GLY A 253 -9.62 14.15 -17.61
CA GLY A 253 -8.97 14.71 -18.78
C GLY A 253 -9.96 15.29 -19.78
N LYS A 254 -11.02 14.54 -20.11
CA LYS A 254 -12.09 15.01 -21.02
C LYS A 254 -12.88 16.20 -20.50
N GLN A 255 -13.01 16.36 -19.20
CA GLN A 255 -13.62 17.58 -18.63
C GLN A 255 -12.84 18.86 -18.99
N ARG A 256 -11.51 18.75 -19.16
CA ARG A 256 -10.62 19.87 -19.47
C ARG A 256 -10.27 19.98 -20.95
N TYR A 257 -10.17 18.84 -21.61
CA TYR A 257 -9.86 18.70 -23.05
C TYR A 257 -10.93 17.85 -23.74
N PRO A 258 -12.13 18.40 -24.01
CA PRO A 258 -13.28 17.62 -24.51
C PRO A 258 -13.00 16.86 -25.80
N ASP A 259 -12.18 17.44 -26.70
CA ASP A 259 -11.84 16.89 -27.99
C ASP A 259 -10.58 15.99 -27.96
N ALA A 260 -10.04 15.68 -26.79
CA ALA A 260 -8.85 14.84 -26.68
C ALA A 260 -9.10 13.43 -27.22
N GLY A 261 -8.14 12.91 -27.96
CA GLY A 261 -8.10 11.46 -28.26
C GLY A 261 -7.74 10.65 -27.03
N GLU A 262 -8.05 9.37 -27.08
CA GLU A 262 -7.74 8.44 -25.96
C GLU A 262 -7.07 7.19 -26.50
N LEU A 263 -6.07 6.70 -25.75
CA LEU A 263 -5.55 5.35 -25.92
C LEU A 263 -5.45 4.68 -24.55
N HIS A 264 -6.20 3.62 -24.39
CA HIS A 264 -6.26 2.81 -23.17
C HIS A 264 -5.30 1.62 -23.27
N PHE A 265 -4.63 1.31 -22.18
CA PHE A 265 -3.85 0.09 -21.98
C PHE A 265 -4.10 -0.44 -20.56
N ASN A 266 -3.67 -1.67 -20.25
CA ASN A 266 -3.92 -2.28 -18.95
C ASN A 266 -3.09 -1.58 -17.85
N TYR A 267 -3.60 -1.58 -16.63
CA TYR A 267 -2.85 -1.05 -15.48
C TYR A 267 -1.58 -1.87 -15.21
N ASP A 268 -1.68 -3.18 -15.29
CA ASP A 268 -0.57 -4.11 -15.11
C ASP A 268 0.06 -4.48 -16.48
N THR A 269 0.22 -3.48 -17.35
CA THR A 269 0.82 -3.65 -18.68
C THR A 269 2.17 -4.36 -18.58
N GLY A 270 2.25 -5.56 -19.17
CA GLY A 270 3.48 -6.32 -19.27
C GLY A 270 4.33 -5.89 -20.48
N PRO A 271 5.57 -6.42 -20.61
CA PRO A 271 6.48 -6.06 -21.70
C PRO A 271 5.89 -6.30 -23.11
N ASN A 272 5.15 -7.39 -23.30
CA ASN A 272 4.53 -7.73 -24.61
C ASN A 272 3.43 -6.74 -24.99
N GLU A 273 2.58 -6.36 -24.06
CA GLU A 273 1.54 -5.35 -24.31
C GLU A 273 2.18 -3.97 -24.57
N THR A 274 3.22 -3.63 -23.82
CA THR A 274 3.99 -2.39 -24.02
C THR A 274 4.51 -2.31 -25.44
N LEU A 275 5.17 -3.35 -25.94
CA LEU A 275 5.67 -3.42 -27.31
C LEU A 275 4.55 -3.33 -28.33
N TRP A 276 3.46 -4.05 -28.10
CA TRP A 276 2.28 -4.00 -28.99
C TRP A 276 1.68 -2.58 -29.07
N VAL A 277 1.56 -1.88 -27.94
CA VAL A 277 1.10 -0.48 -27.92
C VAL A 277 2.04 0.40 -28.72
N ILE A 278 3.35 0.30 -28.48
CA ILE A 278 4.36 1.12 -29.13
C ILE A 278 4.41 0.88 -30.66
N GLU A 279 4.35 -0.37 -31.09
CA GLU A 279 4.52 -0.73 -32.49
C GLU A 279 3.22 -0.69 -33.31
N GLN A 280 2.09 -1.04 -32.69
CA GLN A 280 0.83 -1.24 -33.40
C GLN A 280 -0.21 -0.15 -33.16
N LYS A 281 -0.03 0.72 -32.16
CA LYS A 281 -1.00 1.78 -31.87
C LYS A 281 -0.43 3.19 -32.04
N LEU A 282 0.71 3.48 -31.43
CA LEU A 282 1.26 4.82 -31.42
C LEU A 282 1.64 5.36 -32.81
N PRO A 283 2.10 4.58 -33.81
CA PRO A 283 2.40 5.08 -35.14
C PRO A 283 1.20 5.72 -35.86
N TYR A 284 -0.02 5.33 -35.50
CA TYR A 284 -1.25 5.89 -36.07
C TYR A 284 -1.76 7.12 -35.31
N LEU A 285 -1.15 7.48 -34.19
CA LEU A 285 -1.54 8.58 -33.31
C LEU A 285 -0.55 9.75 -33.40
N THR A 286 -0.21 10.14 -34.64
CA THR A 286 0.78 11.20 -34.90
C THR A 286 0.19 12.61 -34.94
N ASN A 287 -1.12 12.73 -35.10
CA ASN A 287 -1.82 14.00 -35.34
C ASN A 287 -2.15 14.80 -34.04
N TYR A 288 -1.43 14.58 -32.95
CA TYR A 288 -1.61 15.29 -31.69
C TYR A 288 -0.42 16.19 -31.40
N ASP A 289 -0.67 17.33 -30.77
CA ASP A 289 0.34 18.33 -30.42
C ASP A 289 0.84 18.12 -28.99
N THR A 290 -0.06 17.70 -28.11
CA THR A 290 0.21 17.41 -26.68
C THR A 290 -0.20 15.98 -26.32
N ILE A 291 0.70 15.30 -25.63
CA ILE A 291 0.50 13.95 -25.09
C ILE A 291 0.46 14.05 -23.57
N ILE A 292 -0.64 13.70 -22.96
CA ILE A 292 -0.76 13.62 -21.50
C ILE A 292 -0.85 12.14 -21.12
N ILE A 293 0.13 11.64 -20.38
CA ILE A 293 0.19 10.25 -19.98
C ILE A 293 0.16 10.09 -18.46
N CYS A 294 -0.70 9.19 -17.97
CA CYS A 294 -0.71 8.76 -16.58
C CYS A 294 0.23 7.55 -16.41
N VAL A 295 1.34 7.74 -15.66
CA VAL A 295 2.40 6.74 -15.48
C VAL A 295 2.32 6.15 -14.08
N SER A 296 2.22 4.82 -14.01
CA SER A 296 2.19 4.05 -12.75
C SER A 296 3.26 2.95 -12.71
N SER A 297 3.98 2.72 -13.79
CA SER A 297 5.02 1.68 -13.91
C SER A 297 6.08 2.07 -14.94
N GLU A 298 7.21 1.35 -14.94
CA GLU A 298 8.25 1.49 -15.97
C GLU A 298 7.73 1.20 -17.37
N ASN A 299 6.80 0.26 -17.51
CA ASN A 299 6.22 -0.07 -18.81
C ASN A 299 5.35 1.07 -19.34
N HIS A 300 4.63 1.80 -18.48
CA HIS A 300 3.92 3.02 -18.88
C HIS A 300 4.90 4.12 -19.27
N LEU A 301 6.04 4.22 -18.60
CA LEU A 301 7.08 5.19 -18.96
C LEU A 301 7.66 4.89 -20.34
N LYS A 302 7.92 3.63 -20.70
CA LYS A 302 8.36 3.23 -22.05
C LYS A 302 7.37 3.63 -23.14
N ILE A 303 6.06 3.60 -22.85
CA ILE A 303 5.04 4.11 -23.78
C ILE A 303 5.19 5.62 -23.95
N ALA A 304 5.46 6.38 -22.87
CA ALA A 304 5.72 7.82 -22.96
C ALA A 304 6.97 8.14 -23.77
N GLU A 305 8.03 7.36 -23.60
CA GLU A 305 9.31 7.52 -24.29
C GLU A 305 9.20 7.42 -25.82
N TYR A 306 8.15 6.75 -26.35
CA TYR A 306 7.88 6.75 -27.78
C TYR A 306 7.78 8.17 -28.37
N TYR A 307 7.31 9.15 -27.60
CA TYR A 307 7.15 10.52 -28.05
C TYR A 307 8.37 11.42 -27.77
N LYS A 308 9.41 10.89 -27.12
CA LYS A 308 10.68 11.58 -26.97
C LYS A 308 11.25 11.95 -28.35
N ASP A 309 11.73 13.16 -28.49
CA ASP A 309 12.36 13.71 -29.71
C ASP A 309 11.44 13.76 -30.96
N LYS A 310 10.12 13.61 -30.78
CA LYS A 310 9.14 13.68 -31.89
C LYS A 310 8.46 15.05 -32.03
N GLY A 311 9.02 16.08 -31.37
CA GLY A 311 8.47 17.44 -31.45
C GLY A 311 7.08 17.59 -30.82
N LYS A 312 6.71 16.69 -29.90
CA LYS A 312 5.45 16.74 -29.16
C LYS A 312 5.67 17.29 -27.77
N ARG A 313 4.69 18.01 -27.25
CA ARG A 313 4.65 18.35 -25.83
C ARG A 313 4.21 17.12 -25.04
N VAL A 314 5.09 16.59 -24.22
CA VAL A 314 4.80 15.40 -23.39
C VAL A 314 4.63 15.81 -21.94
N VAL A 315 3.47 15.54 -21.37
CA VAL A 315 3.14 15.76 -19.95
C VAL A 315 3.02 14.41 -19.26
N ILE A 316 3.79 14.21 -18.21
CA ILE A 316 3.77 13.00 -17.40
C ILE A 316 3.07 13.27 -16.07
N LEU A 317 2.02 12.52 -15.79
CA LEU A 317 1.36 12.47 -14.49
C LEU A 317 1.80 11.19 -13.79
N ALA A 318 2.82 11.27 -12.94
CA ALA A 318 3.33 10.11 -12.19
C ALA A 318 2.45 9.86 -10.96
N ASN A 319 1.61 8.83 -11.07
CA ASN A 319 0.57 8.57 -10.08
C ASN A 319 1.06 7.80 -8.85
N MET A 320 2.10 6.98 -8.95
CA MET A 320 2.61 6.16 -7.85
C MET A 320 3.94 6.68 -7.29
N SER A 321 5.02 6.04 -7.70
CA SER A 321 6.35 6.36 -7.20
C SER A 321 6.98 7.52 -7.95
N PRO A 322 7.48 8.54 -7.27
CA PRO A 322 8.23 9.62 -7.90
C PRO A 322 9.56 9.14 -8.49
N THR A 323 10.14 8.04 -7.99
CA THR A 323 11.40 7.49 -8.49
C THR A 323 11.33 7.02 -9.94
N LEU A 324 10.13 6.65 -10.44
CA LEU A 324 9.92 6.28 -11.83
C LEU A 324 10.30 7.39 -12.82
N VAL A 325 10.18 8.65 -12.40
CA VAL A 325 10.38 9.81 -13.27
C VAL A 325 11.50 10.74 -12.80
N GLU A 326 12.29 10.33 -11.83
CA GLU A 326 13.31 11.15 -11.17
C GLU A 326 14.37 11.66 -12.15
N ASN A 327 14.78 10.82 -13.10
CA ASN A 327 15.80 11.14 -14.09
C ASN A 327 15.24 11.55 -15.46
N ILE A 328 13.96 11.92 -15.53
CA ILE A 328 13.32 12.31 -16.78
C ILE A 328 13.47 13.81 -17.01
N ASP A 329 14.26 14.17 -17.99
CA ASP A 329 14.54 15.55 -18.39
C ASP A 329 13.89 15.96 -19.73
N TRP A 330 13.48 15.00 -20.55
CA TRP A 330 12.95 15.21 -21.89
C TRP A 330 11.45 15.58 -21.95
N ALA A 331 10.65 15.25 -20.93
CA ALA A 331 9.25 15.64 -20.87
C ALA A 331 9.10 17.15 -20.63
N ASP A 332 8.01 17.75 -21.15
CA ASP A 332 7.72 19.18 -20.94
C ASP A 332 7.35 19.45 -19.47
N THR A 333 6.39 18.72 -18.96
CA THR A 333 5.88 18.88 -17.59
C THR A 333 5.77 17.54 -16.88
N ILE A 334 6.17 17.48 -15.60
CA ILE A 334 6.07 16.27 -14.77
C ILE A 334 5.41 16.64 -13.45
N LEU A 335 4.27 16.02 -13.14
CA LEU A 335 3.54 16.15 -11.88
C LEU A 335 3.54 14.81 -11.14
N LEU A 336 3.68 14.88 -9.80
CA LEU A 336 3.69 13.72 -8.90
C LEU A 336 2.42 13.69 -8.06
N GLY A 337 1.75 12.53 -7.98
CA GLY A 337 0.49 12.33 -7.26
C GLY A 337 0.56 11.41 -6.04
N TYR A 338 1.64 10.62 -5.89
CA TYR A 338 1.92 9.74 -4.73
C TYR A 338 0.79 8.80 -4.33
N SER A 339 0.05 8.26 -5.28
CA SER A 339 -1.09 7.44 -4.93
C SER A 339 -1.36 6.31 -5.91
N TRP A 340 -1.82 5.18 -5.37
CA TRP A 340 -2.20 4.02 -6.16
C TRP A 340 -3.70 4.08 -6.51
N ARG A 341 -4.02 4.18 -7.83
CA ARG A 341 -5.40 4.17 -8.37
C ARG A 341 -6.37 5.15 -7.68
N CYS A 342 -5.87 6.27 -7.14
CA CYS A 342 -6.70 7.23 -6.44
C CYS A 342 -7.26 8.30 -7.38
N ASP A 343 -8.56 8.33 -7.53
CA ASP A 343 -9.27 9.30 -8.37
C ASP A 343 -9.00 10.74 -7.97
N TYR A 344 -8.85 11.02 -6.68
CA TYR A 344 -8.59 12.37 -6.18
C TYR A 344 -7.22 12.89 -6.59
N SER A 345 -6.17 12.06 -6.54
CA SER A 345 -4.83 12.46 -7.00
C SER A 345 -4.80 12.74 -8.49
N ILE A 346 -5.50 11.94 -9.29
CA ILE A 346 -5.61 12.16 -10.73
C ILE A 346 -6.35 13.46 -11.04
N LYS A 347 -7.48 13.69 -10.38
CA LYS A 347 -8.24 14.94 -10.50
C LYS A 347 -7.39 16.15 -10.10
N ALA A 348 -6.63 16.04 -9.00
CA ALA A 348 -5.77 17.09 -8.50
C ALA A 348 -4.61 17.42 -9.46
N MET A 349 -3.91 16.40 -10.00
CA MET A 349 -2.84 16.62 -10.97
C MET A 349 -3.34 17.29 -12.24
N LEU A 350 -4.48 16.86 -12.78
CA LEU A 350 -5.08 17.49 -13.97
C LEU A 350 -5.60 18.90 -13.68
N ALA A 351 -6.12 19.15 -12.48
CA ALA A 351 -6.52 20.49 -12.05
C ALA A 351 -5.32 21.43 -11.92
N ALA A 352 -4.23 20.95 -11.32
CA ALA A 352 -2.97 21.70 -11.24
C ALA A 352 -2.40 22.00 -12.63
N LEU A 353 -2.36 21.00 -13.52
CA LEU A 353 -1.91 21.17 -14.89
C LEU A 353 -2.71 22.24 -15.63
N ASN A 354 -4.02 22.27 -15.45
CA ASN A 354 -4.93 23.23 -16.08
C ASN A 354 -4.91 24.61 -15.39
N GLY A 355 -4.20 24.79 -14.27
CA GLY A 355 -4.07 26.07 -13.55
C GLY A 355 -5.23 26.40 -12.63
N GLU A 356 -6.03 25.40 -12.20
CA GLU A 356 -7.16 25.59 -11.28
C GLU A 356 -6.68 25.91 -9.84
N PHE A 357 -5.45 25.54 -9.51
CA PHE A 357 -4.74 25.94 -8.28
C PHE A 357 -3.22 25.87 -8.50
N ILE A 358 -2.46 26.48 -7.57
CA ILE A 358 -0.99 26.42 -7.57
C ILE A 358 -0.55 25.25 -6.69
N PRO A 359 0.14 24.24 -7.24
CA PRO A 359 0.69 23.12 -6.45
C PRO A 359 1.72 23.59 -5.44
N THR A 360 1.65 23.08 -4.20
CA THR A 360 2.58 23.40 -3.11
C THR A 360 3.24 22.17 -2.51
N GLY A 361 2.94 20.98 -3.04
CA GLY A 361 3.57 19.75 -2.59
C GLY A 361 5.07 19.76 -2.85
N VAL A 362 5.81 19.10 -1.96
CA VAL A 362 7.26 18.91 -2.06
C VAL A 362 7.57 17.41 -2.03
N LYS A 363 8.69 17.00 -2.63
CA LYS A 363 9.12 15.61 -2.54
C LYS A 363 9.34 15.23 -1.07
N PRO A 364 8.91 14.03 -0.64
CA PRO A 364 9.06 13.60 0.75
C PRO A 364 10.49 13.16 1.11
N TYR A 365 11.39 13.14 0.17
CA TYR A 365 12.81 12.79 0.33
C TYR A 365 13.70 13.84 -0.37
N LYS A 366 14.97 13.87 0.05
CA LYS A 366 16.00 14.68 -0.61
C LYS A 366 16.66 13.86 -1.71
N ASP A 367 16.96 14.51 -2.82
CA ASP A 367 17.76 13.95 -3.91
C ASP A 367 19.16 13.58 -3.41
#